data_c9967373298f6308fe28549f426dccb7
#
_entry.id   c9967373298f6308fe28549f426dccb7
#
_cell.length_a   1.000
_cell.length_b   1.000
_cell.length_c   1.000
_cell.angle_alpha   90.00
_cell.angle_beta   90.00
_cell.angle_gamma   90.00
#
_symmetry.space_group_name_H-M   'P 1'
#
loop_
_entity.id
_entity.type
_entity.pdbx_description
1 polymer ?
#
loop_
_entity_poly.entity_id
_entity_poly.type
_entity_poly.pdbx_seq_one_letter_code
_entity_poly.pdbx_strand_id
1 'polypeptide(L)'
;IINNQDTVTVNNKSIYPMMSVFKVHQALALCNDFDKKGISLDTLVKINREKLDPKTWSPMMKDYSTSVLSLTVRDLLRYTLIQSDNNASNIMFKNMLNTAQTDSFIAKLIPRSSFQIAYTEEEMSADHDKAYSNYTSPLGAAILMNRLFTESLISNEKQDFIKNTLTECKTGVDRIVAPLLDKEGVVIAHKTGSGYVNENGILAAHNDVAFIR
;
A
#
# COMPACT_ATOMS: atom_id res chain seq x y z
N ILE A 1 13.10 -13.15 2.45
CA ILE A 1 12.12 -14.25 2.28
C ILE A 1 11.90 -14.87 3.65
N ILE A 2 10.64 -15.02 4.03
CA ILE A 2 10.22 -15.79 5.21
C ILE A 2 9.52 -17.04 4.70
N ASN A 3 9.96 -18.21 5.13
CA ASN A 3 9.35 -19.50 4.81
C ASN A 3 9.23 -20.31 6.09
N ASN A 4 8.04 -20.34 6.69
CA ASN A 4 7.78 -20.96 8.00
C ASN A 4 8.77 -20.46 9.08
N GLN A 5 9.72 -21.31 9.51
CA GLN A 5 10.71 -20.99 10.53
C GLN A 5 12.02 -20.42 9.96
N ASP A 6 12.21 -20.50 8.63
CA ASP A 6 13.42 -20.05 7.98
C ASP A 6 13.27 -18.61 7.46
N THR A 7 14.32 -17.81 7.66
CA THR A 7 14.38 -16.44 7.15
C THR A 7 15.69 -16.21 6.42
N VAL A 8 15.59 -15.85 5.14
CA VAL A 8 16.75 -15.48 4.32
C VAL A 8 16.67 -13.98 4.01
N THR A 9 17.74 -13.25 4.30
CA THR A 9 17.83 -11.81 4.07
C THR A 9 19.07 -11.46 3.25
N VAL A 10 18.92 -10.44 2.38
CA VAL A 10 20.02 -9.81 1.65
C VAL A 10 19.89 -8.30 1.87
N ASN A 11 20.99 -7.64 2.22
CA ASN A 11 21.05 -6.19 2.45
C ASN A 11 20.00 -5.66 3.46
N ASN A 12 19.62 -6.48 4.45
CA ASN A 12 18.55 -6.14 5.38
C ASN A 12 18.89 -5.00 6.37
N LYS A 13 20.16 -4.59 6.45
CA LYS A 13 20.60 -3.42 7.22
C LYS A 13 20.31 -2.11 6.49
N SER A 14 20.03 -2.15 5.21
CA SER A 14 19.66 -1.00 4.40
C SER A 14 18.17 -0.72 4.49
N ILE A 15 17.83 0.56 4.45
CA ILE A 15 16.45 1.05 4.34
C ILE A 15 16.22 1.50 2.89
N TYR A 16 15.01 1.26 2.40
CA TYR A 16 14.63 1.56 1.02
C TYR A 16 13.34 2.39 1.02
N PRO A 17 13.23 3.40 0.13
CA PRO A 17 11.98 4.13 -0.02
C PRO A 17 10.88 3.17 -0.48
N MET A 18 9.78 3.13 0.27
CA MET A 18 8.69 2.17 0.02
C MET A 18 7.94 2.45 -1.27
N MET A 19 7.88 3.70 -1.70
CA MET A 19 6.92 4.14 -2.70
C MET A 19 5.53 3.57 -2.35
N SER A 20 4.74 3.21 -3.33
CA SER A 20 3.38 2.72 -3.09
C SER A 20 3.25 1.42 -2.27
N VAL A 21 4.34 0.78 -1.84
CA VAL A 21 4.26 -0.35 -0.88
C VAL A 21 3.63 0.10 0.44
N PHE A 22 3.80 1.35 0.87
CA PHE A 22 3.20 1.87 2.10
C PHE A 22 1.66 1.83 2.09
N LYS A 23 1.01 1.69 0.94
CA LYS A 23 -0.45 1.60 0.82
C LYS A 23 -1.03 0.35 1.51
N VAL A 24 -0.24 -0.71 1.68
CA VAL A 24 -0.62 -1.85 2.54
C VAL A 24 -0.71 -1.42 4.00
N HIS A 25 0.25 -0.64 4.46
CA HIS A 25 0.29 -0.09 5.81
C HIS A 25 -0.92 0.82 6.06
N GLN A 26 -1.23 1.70 5.10
CA GLN A 26 -2.39 2.58 5.13
C GLN A 26 -3.70 1.79 5.22
N ALA A 27 -3.88 0.77 4.39
CA ALA A 27 -5.08 -0.06 4.38
C ALA A 27 -5.31 -0.77 5.73
N LEU A 28 -4.25 -1.38 6.28
CA LEU A 28 -4.30 -2.04 7.59
C LEU A 28 -4.66 -1.05 8.72
N ALA A 29 -4.00 0.10 8.75
CA ALA A 29 -4.24 1.10 9.78
C ALA A 29 -5.66 1.70 9.70
N LEU A 30 -6.12 2.01 8.49
CA LEU A 30 -7.48 2.52 8.26
C LEU A 30 -8.54 1.50 8.67
N CYS A 31 -8.38 0.24 8.27
CA CYS A 31 -9.30 -0.83 8.65
C CYS A 31 -9.35 -1.05 10.16
N ASN A 32 -8.20 -1.00 10.86
CA ASN A 32 -8.17 -1.06 12.32
C ASN A 32 -8.87 0.15 12.98
N ASP A 33 -8.72 1.34 12.45
CA ASP A 33 -9.40 2.53 12.97
C ASP A 33 -10.92 2.42 12.76
N PHE A 34 -11.34 1.92 11.61
CA PHE A 34 -12.75 1.68 11.29
C PHE A 34 -13.38 0.59 12.16
N ASP A 35 -12.64 -0.48 12.49
CA ASP A 35 -13.10 -1.48 13.46
C ASP A 35 -13.39 -0.86 14.82
N LYS A 36 -12.49 -0.02 15.33
CA LYS A 36 -12.65 0.66 16.62
C LYS A 36 -13.81 1.63 16.64
N LYS A 37 -14.13 2.24 15.51
CA LYS A 37 -15.21 3.23 15.37
C LYS A 37 -16.53 2.65 14.90
N GLY A 38 -16.57 1.35 14.58
CA GLY A 38 -17.76 0.69 14.02
C GLY A 38 -18.14 1.20 12.62
N ILE A 39 -17.16 1.66 11.83
CA ILE A 39 -17.39 2.22 10.50
C ILE A 39 -17.28 1.11 9.45
N SER A 40 -18.29 1.05 8.56
CA SER A 40 -18.32 0.12 7.43
C SER A 40 -17.41 0.60 6.30
N LEU A 41 -16.77 -0.35 5.58
CA LEU A 41 -16.09 -0.06 4.32
C LEU A 41 -17.04 0.40 3.22
N ASP A 42 -18.33 0.17 3.36
CA ASP A 42 -19.36 0.61 2.41
C ASP A 42 -19.83 2.05 2.65
N THR A 43 -19.20 2.74 3.61
CA THR A 43 -19.41 4.18 3.83
C THR A 43 -19.07 4.98 2.58
N LEU A 44 -20.04 5.78 2.11
CA LEU A 44 -19.91 6.62 0.91
C LEU A 44 -19.06 7.86 1.18
N VAL A 45 -18.18 8.15 0.25
CA VAL A 45 -17.31 9.33 0.21
C VAL A 45 -17.65 10.15 -1.01
N LYS A 46 -18.04 11.40 -0.81
CA LYS A 46 -18.23 12.36 -1.90
C LYS A 46 -16.90 13.03 -2.22
N ILE A 47 -16.48 12.93 -3.47
CA ILE A 47 -15.18 13.39 -3.95
C ILE A 47 -15.43 14.43 -5.05
N ASN A 48 -14.96 15.66 -4.84
CA ASN A 48 -14.93 16.64 -5.90
C ASN A 48 -13.71 16.39 -6.79
N ARG A 49 -13.94 16.06 -8.06
CA ARG A 49 -12.90 15.71 -9.02
C ARG A 49 -11.91 16.86 -9.27
N GLU A 50 -12.35 18.09 -9.20
CA GLU A 50 -11.50 19.28 -9.37
C GLU A 50 -10.44 19.44 -8.26
N LYS A 51 -10.65 18.80 -7.10
CA LYS A 51 -9.70 18.80 -5.99
C LYS A 51 -8.67 17.69 -6.06
N LEU A 52 -8.74 16.83 -7.08
CA LEU A 52 -7.79 15.74 -7.30
C LEU A 52 -6.62 16.23 -8.15
N ASP A 53 -5.43 15.68 -7.90
CA ASP A 53 -4.28 15.98 -8.75
C ASP A 53 -4.41 15.25 -10.10
N PRO A 54 -4.54 15.99 -11.22
CA PRO A 54 -4.67 15.40 -12.55
C PRO A 54 -3.34 14.88 -13.11
N LYS A 55 -2.20 15.20 -12.48
CA LYS A 55 -0.86 14.84 -12.95
C LYS A 55 -0.35 13.55 -12.31
N THR A 56 -0.92 13.15 -11.18
CA THR A 56 -0.50 11.94 -10.49
C THR A 56 -1.08 10.67 -11.14
N TRP A 57 -0.47 9.52 -10.85
CA TRP A 57 -1.01 8.23 -11.26
C TRP A 57 -2.37 7.97 -10.58
N SER A 58 -3.44 8.01 -11.34
CA SER A 58 -4.80 7.81 -10.82
C SER A 58 -5.72 7.15 -11.85
N PRO A 59 -5.77 5.81 -11.90
CA PRO A 59 -6.75 5.07 -12.68
C PRO A 59 -8.19 5.46 -12.34
N MET A 60 -8.50 5.72 -11.07
CA MET A 60 -9.82 6.20 -10.63
C MET A 60 -10.27 7.44 -11.42
N MET A 61 -9.38 8.40 -11.66
CA MET A 61 -9.73 9.58 -12.44
C MET A 61 -10.01 9.30 -13.92
N LYS A 62 -9.49 8.18 -14.45
CA LYS A 62 -9.76 7.76 -15.84
C LYS A 62 -11.11 7.06 -15.95
N ASP A 63 -11.49 6.31 -14.91
CA ASP A 63 -12.73 5.54 -14.90
C ASP A 63 -13.98 6.43 -14.66
N TYR A 64 -13.79 7.59 -14.03
CA TYR A 64 -14.89 8.53 -13.71
C TYR A 64 -14.63 9.91 -14.30
N SER A 65 -15.57 10.40 -15.13
CA SER A 65 -15.51 11.71 -15.78
C SER A 65 -16.40 12.78 -15.12
N THR A 66 -17.27 12.40 -14.18
CA THR A 66 -18.21 13.31 -13.50
C THR A 66 -17.47 14.26 -12.56
N SER A 67 -18.01 15.48 -12.37
CA SER A 67 -17.42 16.49 -11.47
C SER A 67 -17.43 16.08 -10.00
N VAL A 68 -18.41 15.28 -9.60
CA VAL A 68 -18.53 14.71 -8.25
C VAL A 68 -18.66 13.21 -8.35
N LEU A 69 -17.76 12.50 -7.65
CA LEU A 69 -17.79 11.05 -7.51
C LEU A 69 -18.43 10.69 -6.16
N SER A 70 -19.14 9.58 -6.13
CA SER A 70 -19.62 8.97 -4.89
C SER A 70 -19.11 7.52 -4.86
N LEU A 71 -18.03 7.29 -4.11
CA LEU A 71 -17.37 5.98 -3.99
C LEU A 71 -17.42 5.52 -2.54
N THR A 72 -17.43 4.21 -2.34
CA THR A 72 -17.26 3.65 -1.00
C THR A 72 -15.79 3.68 -0.58
N VAL A 73 -15.52 3.60 0.72
CA VAL A 73 -14.14 3.40 1.22
C VAL A 73 -13.57 2.09 0.68
N ARG A 74 -14.40 1.08 0.49
CA ARG A 74 -14.05 -0.19 -0.18
C ARG A 74 -13.50 0.05 -1.59
N ASP A 75 -14.16 0.90 -2.38
CA ASP A 75 -13.71 1.24 -3.74
C ASP A 75 -12.37 1.98 -3.70
N LEU A 76 -12.20 2.94 -2.79
CA LEU A 76 -10.94 3.67 -2.62
C LEU A 76 -9.79 2.73 -2.26
N LEU A 77 -10.01 1.78 -1.34
CA LEU A 77 -9.02 0.76 -0.98
C LEU A 77 -8.70 -0.15 -2.17
N ARG A 78 -9.70 -0.55 -2.97
CA ARG A 78 -9.48 -1.36 -4.17
C ARG A 78 -8.63 -0.61 -5.21
N TYR A 79 -8.94 0.65 -5.51
CA TYR A 79 -8.10 1.48 -6.40
C TYR A 79 -6.67 1.61 -5.86
N THR A 80 -6.53 1.83 -4.57
CA THR A 80 -5.24 2.01 -3.89
C THR A 80 -4.38 0.74 -3.92
N LEU A 81 -4.95 -0.43 -3.67
CA LEU A 81 -4.21 -1.69 -3.56
C LEU A 81 -4.04 -2.40 -4.91
N ILE A 82 -5.08 -2.44 -5.75
CA ILE A 82 -5.07 -3.16 -7.04
C ILE A 82 -4.28 -2.40 -8.11
N GLN A 83 -4.56 -1.10 -8.23
CA GLN A 83 -4.03 -0.27 -9.30
C GLN A 83 -3.05 0.80 -8.81
N SER A 84 -2.76 0.81 -7.50
CA SER A 84 -1.83 1.76 -6.88
C SER A 84 -2.23 3.23 -7.04
N ASP A 85 -3.53 3.56 -7.03
CA ASP A 85 -4.06 4.90 -7.23
C ASP A 85 -3.60 5.87 -6.14
N ASN A 86 -2.99 7.00 -6.55
CA ASN A 86 -2.44 7.98 -5.64
C ASN A 86 -3.51 8.92 -5.08
N ASN A 87 -4.49 9.35 -5.91
CA ASN A 87 -5.58 10.20 -5.43
C ASN A 87 -6.47 9.46 -4.42
N ALA A 88 -6.76 8.17 -4.65
CA ALA A 88 -7.52 7.36 -3.69
C ALA A 88 -6.78 7.27 -2.34
N SER A 89 -5.47 7.05 -2.36
CA SER A 89 -4.64 7.06 -1.15
C SER A 89 -4.65 8.42 -0.44
N ASN A 90 -4.45 9.52 -1.19
CA ASN A 90 -4.46 10.88 -0.64
C ASN A 90 -5.81 11.25 -0.01
N ILE A 91 -6.93 10.86 -0.63
CA ILE A 91 -8.28 11.07 -0.07
C ILE A 91 -8.41 10.41 1.30
N MET A 92 -7.96 9.17 1.44
CA MET A 92 -8.03 8.45 2.71
C MET A 92 -7.13 9.08 3.78
N PHE A 93 -5.90 9.48 3.44
CA PHE A 93 -5.01 10.18 4.37
C PHE A 93 -5.56 11.55 4.80
N LYS A 94 -6.16 12.28 3.89
CA LYS A 94 -6.67 13.63 4.16
C LYS A 94 -7.95 13.62 5.01
N ASN A 95 -8.84 12.65 4.77
CA ASN A 95 -10.20 12.70 5.30
C ASN A 95 -10.49 11.66 6.40
N MET A 96 -9.64 10.65 6.58
CA MET A 96 -9.96 9.50 7.44
C MET A 96 -8.89 9.21 8.47
N LEU A 97 -7.68 8.86 8.06
CA LEU A 97 -6.57 8.49 8.94
C LEU A 97 -5.25 9.00 8.37
N ASN A 98 -4.58 9.92 9.08
CA ASN A 98 -3.35 10.53 8.59
C ASN A 98 -2.12 9.62 8.67
N THR A 99 -1.00 10.08 8.10
CA THR A 99 0.28 9.33 8.06
C THR A 99 0.81 9.01 9.46
N ALA A 100 0.75 9.96 10.41
CA ALA A 100 1.24 9.75 11.78
C ALA A 100 0.43 8.69 12.53
N GLN A 101 -0.89 8.64 12.34
CA GLN A 101 -1.75 7.62 12.93
C GLN A 101 -1.48 6.24 12.30
N THR A 102 -1.27 6.21 10.99
CA THR A 102 -0.87 5.00 10.26
C THR A 102 0.46 4.48 10.79
N ASP A 103 1.47 5.32 10.84
CA ASP A 103 2.80 5.01 11.35
C ASP A 103 2.76 4.46 12.79
N SER A 104 2.01 5.12 13.67
CA SER A 104 1.83 4.70 15.07
C SER A 104 1.12 3.35 15.21
N PHE A 105 0.20 3.01 14.32
CA PHE A 105 -0.45 1.69 14.32
C PHE A 105 0.52 0.61 13.86
N ILE A 106 1.23 0.83 12.75
CA ILE A 106 2.17 -0.15 12.20
C ILE A 106 3.34 -0.42 13.16
N ALA A 107 3.76 0.57 13.96
CA ALA A 107 4.78 0.39 15.00
C ALA A 107 4.41 -0.63 16.09
N LYS A 108 3.14 -1.02 16.19
CA LYS A 108 2.68 -2.12 17.05
C LYS A 108 2.80 -3.49 16.39
N LEU A 109 2.96 -3.51 15.08
CA LEU A 109 3.00 -4.73 14.28
C LEU A 109 4.42 -5.15 13.89
N ILE A 110 5.29 -4.20 13.58
CA ILE A 110 6.67 -4.47 13.15
C ILE A 110 7.66 -3.57 13.91
N PRO A 111 8.94 -3.94 14.01
CA PRO A 111 9.93 -3.14 14.73
C PRO A 111 10.02 -1.71 14.21
N ARG A 112 9.98 -0.74 15.10
CA ARG A 112 10.02 0.69 14.78
C ARG A 112 11.26 1.09 13.96
N SER A 113 12.38 0.41 14.17
CA SER A 113 13.63 0.64 13.43
C SER A 113 13.57 0.16 11.97
N SER A 114 12.54 -0.59 11.59
CA SER A 114 12.47 -1.20 10.26
C SER A 114 11.65 -0.41 9.25
N PHE A 115 10.94 0.63 9.64
CA PHE A 115 10.07 1.41 8.74
C PHE A 115 9.80 2.82 9.28
N GLN A 116 9.31 3.68 8.39
CA GLN A 116 8.70 4.98 8.72
C GLN A 116 7.68 5.35 7.64
N ILE A 117 6.55 5.94 8.06
CA ILE A 117 5.56 6.57 7.19
C ILE A 117 5.38 8.02 7.62
N ALA A 118 5.91 8.95 6.85
CA ALA A 118 5.93 10.37 7.17
C ALA A 118 5.04 11.22 6.25
N TYR A 119 4.98 10.86 4.95
CA TYR A 119 4.38 11.69 3.92
C TYR A 119 3.34 10.95 3.09
N THR A 120 2.41 11.72 2.51
CA THR A 120 1.41 11.26 1.53
C THR A 120 2.00 11.20 0.13
N GLU A 121 1.27 10.60 -0.84
CA GLU A 121 1.68 10.60 -2.25
C GLU A 121 1.75 12.04 -2.82
N GLU A 122 0.84 12.92 -2.40
CA GLU A 122 0.82 14.34 -2.80
C GLU A 122 2.08 15.07 -2.33
N GLU A 123 2.47 14.89 -1.08
CA GLU A 123 3.67 15.52 -0.51
C GLU A 123 4.96 14.98 -1.16
N MET A 124 5.04 13.68 -1.45
CA MET A 124 6.17 13.06 -2.13
C MET A 124 6.24 13.45 -3.62
N SER A 125 5.10 13.69 -4.25
CA SER A 125 5.04 14.19 -5.64
C SER A 125 5.49 15.64 -5.75
N ALA A 126 5.19 16.45 -4.74
CA ALA A 126 5.62 17.86 -4.68
C ALA A 126 7.13 18.01 -4.35
N ASP A 127 7.69 17.05 -3.64
CA ASP A 127 9.08 17.04 -3.21
C ASP A 127 9.57 15.57 -3.15
N HIS A 128 10.33 15.18 -4.16
CA HIS A 128 10.77 13.80 -4.33
C HIS A 128 11.69 13.30 -3.21
N ASP A 129 12.41 14.19 -2.50
CA ASP A 129 13.27 13.80 -1.40
C ASP A 129 12.46 13.28 -0.21
N LYS A 130 11.21 13.70 -0.06
CA LYS A 130 10.28 13.16 0.95
C LYS A 130 10.00 11.68 0.78
N ALA A 131 10.10 11.13 -0.42
CA ALA A 131 9.90 9.71 -0.67
C ALA A 131 10.88 8.83 0.12
N TYR A 132 12.09 9.32 0.38
CA TYR A 132 13.10 8.61 1.18
C TYR A 132 12.78 8.59 2.67
N SER A 133 11.86 9.42 3.12
CA SER A 133 11.34 9.39 4.51
C SER A 133 10.21 8.39 4.72
N ASN A 134 9.61 7.87 3.64
CA ASN A 134 8.71 6.72 3.68
C ASN A 134 9.51 5.47 3.33
N TYR A 135 10.12 4.84 4.32
CA TYR A 135 11.04 3.73 4.10
C TYR A 135 10.68 2.46 4.85
N THR A 136 11.21 1.34 4.38
CA THR A 136 11.20 0.06 5.09
C THR A 136 12.49 -0.72 4.83
N SER A 137 12.85 -1.62 5.78
CA SER A 137 13.82 -2.67 5.48
C SER A 137 13.14 -3.83 4.76
N PRO A 138 13.86 -4.63 3.96
CA PRO A 138 13.29 -5.81 3.30
C PRO A 138 12.60 -6.78 4.28
N LEU A 139 13.19 -7.01 5.44
CA LEU A 139 12.61 -7.88 6.46
C LEU A 139 11.38 -7.25 7.11
N GLY A 140 11.38 -5.94 7.36
CA GLY A 140 10.21 -5.23 7.89
C GLY A 140 8.98 -5.37 7.00
N ALA A 141 9.15 -5.19 5.69
CA ALA A 141 8.08 -5.40 4.72
C ALA A 141 7.61 -6.87 4.69
N ALA A 142 8.53 -7.82 4.69
CA ALA A 142 8.21 -9.25 4.67
C ALA A 142 7.48 -9.69 5.95
N ILE A 143 7.89 -9.20 7.13
CA ILE A 143 7.22 -9.49 8.40
C ILE A 143 5.78 -8.96 8.37
N LEU A 144 5.55 -7.73 7.92
CA LEU A 144 4.20 -7.18 7.86
C LEU A 144 3.29 -8.01 6.95
N MET A 145 3.76 -8.38 5.76
CA MET A 145 3.02 -9.25 4.85
C MET A 145 2.76 -10.62 5.46
N ASN A 146 3.75 -11.25 6.07
CA ASN A 146 3.58 -12.54 6.73
C ASN A 146 2.51 -12.46 7.83
N ARG A 147 2.60 -11.48 8.73
CA ARG A 147 1.63 -11.28 9.81
C ARG A 147 0.22 -11.03 9.30
N LEU A 148 0.07 -10.21 8.24
CA LEU A 148 -1.22 -9.96 7.61
C LEU A 148 -1.90 -11.27 7.17
N PHE A 149 -1.15 -12.25 6.69
CA PHE A 149 -1.69 -13.50 6.17
C PHE A 149 -1.81 -14.61 7.21
N THR A 150 -1.01 -14.59 8.28
CA THR A 150 -0.89 -15.70 9.26
C THR A 150 -1.44 -15.37 10.65
N GLU A 151 -1.67 -14.10 10.97
CA GLU A 151 -2.16 -13.65 12.27
C GLU A 151 -3.48 -12.90 12.14
N SER A 152 -4.22 -12.74 13.25
CA SER A 152 -5.39 -11.87 13.34
C SER A 152 -4.95 -10.49 13.83
N LEU A 153 -4.85 -9.52 12.93
CA LEU A 153 -4.38 -8.16 13.21
C LEU A 153 -5.52 -7.16 13.42
N ILE A 154 -6.63 -7.38 12.73
CA ILE A 154 -7.86 -6.57 12.71
C ILE A 154 -9.06 -7.51 12.57
N SER A 155 -10.29 -6.99 12.42
CA SER A 155 -11.45 -7.85 12.18
C SER A 155 -11.26 -8.75 10.96
N ASN A 156 -11.77 -9.99 11.04
CA ASN A 156 -11.64 -10.96 9.94
C ASN A 156 -12.19 -10.42 8.63
N GLU A 157 -13.37 -9.76 8.68
CA GLU A 157 -14.01 -9.17 7.48
C GLU A 157 -13.06 -8.23 6.72
N LYS A 158 -12.48 -7.26 7.44
CA LYS A 158 -11.61 -6.26 6.82
C LYS A 158 -10.24 -6.81 6.47
N GLN A 159 -9.73 -7.74 7.27
CA GLN A 159 -8.46 -8.41 6.98
C GLN A 159 -8.55 -9.28 5.73
N ASP A 160 -9.61 -10.07 5.60
CA ASP A 160 -9.84 -10.91 4.42
C ASP A 160 -10.11 -10.06 3.16
N PHE A 161 -10.79 -8.92 3.32
CA PHE A 161 -10.93 -7.95 2.25
C PHE A 161 -9.56 -7.45 1.75
N ILE A 162 -8.63 -7.06 2.65
CA ILE A 162 -7.28 -6.63 2.26
C ILE A 162 -6.52 -7.77 1.57
N LYS A 163 -6.52 -8.98 2.15
CA LYS A 163 -5.86 -10.16 1.59
C LYS A 163 -6.34 -10.45 0.17
N ASN A 164 -7.67 -10.52 -0.01
CA ASN A 164 -8.26 -10.81 -1.31
C ASN A 164 -7.96 -9.69 -2.33
N THR A 165 -8.02 -8.42 -1.91
CA THR A 165 -7.72 -7.28 -2.78
C THR A 165 -6.26 -7.30 -3.26
N LEU A 166 -5.31 -7.73 -2.42
CA LEU A 166 -3.90 -7.87 -2.80
C LEU A 166 -3.67 -9.01 -3.83
N THR A 167 -4.52 -10.03 -3.86
CA THR A 167 -4.43 -11.08 -4.92
C THR A 167 -4.90 -10.58 -6.29
N GLU A 168 -5.64 -9.46 -6.33
CA GLU A 168 -6.11 -8.83 -7.55
C GLU A 168 -5.16 -7.74 -8.09
N CYS A 169 -3.98 -7.57 -7.48
CA CYS A 169 -3.03 -6.53 -7.87
C CYS A 169 -2.66 -6.62 -9.36
N LYS A 170 -2.74 -5.49 -10.05
CA LYS A 170 -2.51 -5.40 -11.51
C LYS A 170 -1.19 -4.73 -11.88
N THR A 171 -0.43 -4.26 -10.89
CA THR A 171 0.85 -3.58 -11.12
C THR A 171 2.03 -4.53 -10.97
N GLY A 172 3.12 -4.33 -11.73
CA GLY A 172 4.37 -5.07 -11.58
C GLY A 172 4.28 -6.57 -11.87
N VAL A 173 3.53 -6.93 -12.90
CA VAL A 173 3.44 -8.32 -13.40
C VAL A 173 4.79 -8.85 -13.90
N ASP A 174 5.75 -7.97 -14.10
CA ASP A 174 7.15 -8.22 -14.48
C ASP A 174 8.09 -8.42 -13.28
N ARG A 175 7.58 -8.39 -12.02
CA ARG A 175 8.37 -8.47 -10.77
C ARG A 175 8.27 -9.85 -10.12
N ILE A 176 8.01 -9.90 -8.81
CA ILE A 176 7.93 -11.17 -8.04
C ILE A 176 6.95 -12.17 -8.67
N VAL A 177 5.85 -11.69 -9.25
CA VAL A 177 4.85 -12.55 -9.89
C VAL A 177 5.31 -13.17 -11.20
N ALA A 178 6.21 -12.52 -11.96
CA ALA A 178 6.58 -12.94 -13.32
C ALA A 178 6.92 -14.43 -13.45
N PRO A 179 7.80 -15.03 -12.63
CA PRO A 179 8.15 -16.45 -12.74
C PRO A 179 7.06 -17.40 -12.24
N LEU A 180 5.95 -16.88 -11.72
CA LEU A 180 4.91 -17.64 -11.05
C LEU A 180 3.56 -17.57 -11.76
N LEU A 181 3.40 -16.70 -12.79
CA LEU A 181 2.13 -16.45 -13.48
C LEU A 181 1.49 -17.74 -14.06
N ASP A 182 2.32 -18.65 -14.58
CA ASP A 182 1.86 -19.89 -15.22
C ASP A 182 1.93 -21.11 -14.28
N LYS A 183 2.11 -20.90 -12.97
CA LYS A 183 2.17 -21.97 -11.98
C LYS A 183 0.78 -22.28 -11.46
N GLU A 184 0.27 -23.45 -11.80
CA GLU A 184 -1.02 -23.92 -11.32
C GLU A 184 -1.05 -24.04 -9.79
N GLY A 185 -2.15 -23.61 -9.18
CA GLY A 185 -2.36 -23.69 -7.73
C GLY A 185 -1.63 -22.62 -6.91
N VAL A 186 -0.80 -21.76 -7.54
CA VAL A 186 -0.11 -20.67 -6.81
C VAL A 186 -1.02 -19.45 -6.68
N VAL A 187 -1.18 -18.98 -5.46
CA VAL A 187 -1.88 -17.73 -5.15
C VAL A 187 -0.88 -16.70 -4.69
N ILE A 188 -0.85 -15.54 -5.35
CA ILE A 188 0.08 -14.46 -5.06
C ILE A 188 -0.71 -13.22 -4.66
N ALA A 189 -0.47 -12.72 -3.45
CA ALA A 189 -0.96 -11.45 -2.98
C ALA A 189 0.23 -10.50 -2.87
N HIS A 190 0.21 -9.37 -3.58
CA HIS A 190 1.38 -8.51 -3.62
C HIS A 190 1.05 -7.02 -3.73
N LYS A 191 2.05 -6.18 -3.44
CA LYS A 191 1.97 -4.73 -3.65
C LYS A 191 3.30 -4.20 -4.14
N THR A 192 3.25 -3.47 -5.25
CA THR A 192 4.41 -2.82 -5.86
C THR A 192 4.61 -1.39 -5.37
N GLY A 193 5.84 -0.90 -5.52
CA GLY A 193 6.20 0.50 -5.35
C GLY A 193 7.21 0.91 -6.43
N SER A 194 6.85 1.87 -7.27
CA SER A 194 7.72 2.40 -8.33
C SER A 194 8.11 3.82 -8.01
N GLY A 195 9.41 4.09 -8.06
CA GLY A 195 9.97 5.42 -7.89
C GLY A 195 10.00 6.23 -9.18
N TYR A 196 10.46 7.44 -9.07
CA TYR A 196 10.80 8.31 -10.18
C TYR A 196 12.23 8.05 -10.64
N VAL A 197 12.53 8.46 -11.86
CA VAL A 197 13.90 8.49 -12.38
C VAL A 197 14.47 9.89 -12.11
N ASN A 198 15.61 9.96 -11.44
CA ASN A 198 16.26 11.24 -11.16
C ASN A 198 17.01 11.79 -12.41
N GLU A 199 17.57 12.98 -12.29
CA GLU A 199 18.33 13.66 -13.37
C GLU A 199 19.53 12.86 -13.91
N ASN A 200 20.07 11.92 -13.12
CA ASN A 200 21.16 11.03 -13.51
C ASN A 200 20.66 9.70 -14.13
N GLY A 201 19.37 9.57 -14.40
CA GLY A 201 18.79 8.35 -14.96
C GLY A 201 18.64 7.20 -13.95
N ILE A 202 18.82 7.46 -12.66
CA ILE A 202 18.72 6.45 -11.60
C ILE A 202 17.29 6.37 -11.10
N LEU A 203 16.73 5.17 -11.11
CA LEU A 203 15.40 4.88 -10.55
C LEU A 203 15.47 4.85 -9.02
N ALA A 204 14.65 5.67 -8.36
CA ALA A 204 14.64 5.79 -6.90
C ALA A 204 14.23 4.50 -6.20
N ALA A 205 13.30 3.73 -6.78
CA ALA A 205 12.88 2.43 -6.25
C ALA A 205 12.12 1.59 -7.29
N HIS A 206 12.27 0.27 -7.20
CA HIS A 206 11.55 -0.73 -7.99
C HIS A 206 11.17 -1.89 -7.09
N ASN A 207 10.18 -1.65 -6.23
CA ASN A 207 9.85 -2.55 -5.13
C ASN A 207 8.68 -3.47 -5.48
N ASP A 208 8.70 -4.64 -4.85
CA ASP A 208 7.55 -5.52 -4.74
C ASP A 208 7.63 -6.29 -3.41
N VAL A 209 6.50 -6.48 -2.75
CA VAL A 209 6.38 -7.31 -1.57
C VAL A 209 5.20 -8.25 -1.77
N ALA A 210 5.40 -9.54 -1.50
CA ALA A 210 4.39 -10.56 -1.78
C ALA A 210 4.25 -11.57 -0.64
N PHE A 211 3.04 -12.12 -0.53
CA PHE A 211 2.74 -13.38 0.14
C PHE A 211 2.36 -14.39 -0.94
N ILE A 212 2.96 -15.57 -0.91
CA ILE A 212 2.81 -16.62 -1.92
C ILE A 212 2.44 -17.92 -1.21
N ARG A 213 1.43 -18.60 -1.71
CA ARG A 213 1.00 -19.92 -1.22
C ARG A 213 0.60 -20.83 -2.38
#